data_17ecf215c325d8282c26b186a4ce23ad
#
_entry.id   17ecf215c325d8282c26b186a4ce23ad
#
_cell.length_a   1.000
_cell.length_b   1.000
_cell.length_c   1.000
_cell.angle_alpha   90.00
_cell.angle_beta   90.00
_cell.angle_gamma   90.00
#
_symmetry.space_group_name_H-M   'P 1'
#
loop_
_entity.id
_entity.type
_entity.pdbx_description
1 polymer ?
#
loop_
_entity_poly.entity_id
_entity_poly.type
_entity_poly.pdbx_seq_one_letter_code
_entity_poly.pdbx_strand_id
1 'polypeptide(L)'
;MEIFQATLNDLETVTDLFDKYRVFYEQLSNVEQSRDFLKERFEKEDSVIFLAIFKDENGKHTGAGFVQLYPSFSSVSMQRLWILNDLYVDSKYRKNGVAKALMEKAKDYSVKTKAKELVLQTAVNNYPAQSLYESIGYKKTEDVYEYTFSLKQEYSQNK
;
A
#
# COMPACT_ATOMS: atom_id res chain seq x y z
N MET A 1 -8.30 -9.25 -15.27
CA MET A 1 -7.60 -8.37 -14.30
C MET A 1 -6.28 -7.93 -14.90
N GLU A 2 -6.00 -6.66 -14.78
CA GLU A 2 -4.73 -6.05 -15.21
C GLU A 2 -4.12 -5.32 -14.02
N ILE A 3 -2.79 -5.42 -13.85
CA ILE A 3 -2.05 -4.72 -12.78
C ILE A 3 -0.88 -3.97 -13.40
N PHE A 4 -0.78 -2.69 -13.10
CA PHE A 4 0.27 -1.82 -13.62
C PHE A 4 0.68 -0.76 -12.59
N GLN A 5 1.83 -0.17 -12.80
CA GLN A 5 2.29 0.94 -11.97
C GLN A 5 1.45 2.18 -12.30
N ALA A 6 0.74 2.69 -11.31
CA ALA A 6 -0.09 3.88 -11.45
C ALA A 6 0.76 5.14 -11.65
N THR A 7 0.21 6.06 -12.41
CA THR A 7 0.76 7.40 -12.63
C THR A 7 -0.24 8.47 -12.21
N LEU A 8 0.12 9.73 -12.33
CA LEU A 8 -0.78 10.85 -12.05
C LEU A 8 -2.08 10.77 -12.87
N ASN A 9 -2.06 10.11 -14.04
CA ASN A 9 -3.25 9.88 -14.86
C ASN A 9 -4.28 8.97 -14.19
N ASP A 10 -3.85 8.18 -13.22
CA ASP A 10 -4.70 7.23 -12.49
C ASP A 10 -5.18 7.78 -11.15
N LEU A 11 -4.89 9.06 -10.87
CA LEU A 11 -5.11 9.68 -9.56
C LEU A 11 -6.54 9.49 -9.05
N GLU A 12 -7.55 9.69 -9.88
CA GLU A 12 -8.95 9.59 -9.44
C GLU A 12 -9.33 8.17 -9.05
N THR A 13 -8.88 7.18 -9.80
CA THR A 13 -9.14 5.76 -9.50
C THR A 13 -8.44 5.33 -8.20
N VAL A 14 -7.18 5.73 -8.03
CA VAL A 14 -6.43 5.44 -6.81
C VAL A 14 -7.04 6.17 -5.61
N THR A 15 -7.45 7.42 -5.79
CA THR A 15 -8.09 8.22 -4.71
C THR A 15 -9.35 7.54 -4.19
N ASP A 16 -10.22 7.05 -5.09
CA ASP A 16 -11.43 6.35 -4.68
C ASP A 16 -11.13 5.11 -3.82
N LEU A 17 -10.18 4.29 -4.26
CA LEU A 17 -9.75 3.11 -3.52
C LEU A 17 -9.06 3.47 -2.19
N PHE A 18 -8.24 4.51 -2.19
CA PHE A 18 -7.53 4.98 -1.01
C PHE A 18 -8.49 5.52 0.05
N ASP A 19 -9.51 6.28 -0.34
CA ASP A 19 -10.53 6.76 0.60
C ASP A 19 -11.30 5.58 1.21
N LYS A 20 -11.67 4.59 0.42
CA LYS A 20 -12.30 3.36 0.91
C LYS A 20 -11.39 2.58 1.86
N TYR A 21 -10.10 2.51 1.57
CA TYR A 21 -9.09 1.92 2.45
C TYR A 21 -9.06 2.62 3.80
N ARG A 22 -9.06 3.96 3.84
CA ARG A 22 -9.09 4.74 5.07
C ARG A 22 -10.37 4.50 5.87
N VAL A 23 -11.52 4.43 5.21
CA VAL A 23 -12.81 4.12 5.85
C VAL A 23 -12.79 2.69 6.45
N PHE A 24 -12.19 1.74 5.75
CA PHE A 24 -11.99 0.38 6.28
C PHE A 24 -11.18 0.40 7.59
N TYR A 25 -10.23 1.32 7.73
CA TYR A 25 -9.46 1.53 8.95
C TYR A 25 -10.07 2.58 9.88
N GLU A 26 -11.41 2.72 9.83
CA GLU A 26 -12.21 3.52 10.76
C GLU A 26 -11.93 5.04 10.70
N GLN A 27 -11.39 5.52 9.56
CA GLN A 27 -11.27 6.94 9.31
C GLN A 27 -12.53 7.46 8.61
N LEU A 28 -12.83 8.74 8.82
CA LEU A 28 -13.90 9.41 8.06
C LEU A 28 -13.48 9.54 6.60
N SER A 29 -14.45 9.35 5.70
CA SER A 29 -14.25 9.63 4.27
C SER A 29 -13.82 11.09 4.06
N ASN A 30 -12.77 11.29 3.29
CA ASN A 30 -12.29 12.60 2.89
C ASN A 30 -11.58 12.49 1.55
N VAL A 31 -12.38 12.48 0.49
CA VAL A 31 -11.89 12.28 -0.88
C VAL A 31 -10.93 13.39 -1.30
N GLU A 32 -11.23 14.64 -0.94
CA GLU A 32 -10.39 15.79 -1.29
C GLU A 32 -8.99 15.68 -0.67
N GLN A 33 -8.92 15.43 0.63
CA GLN A 33 -7.64 15.27 1.33
C GLN A 33 -6.88 14.02 0.83
N SER A 34 -7.59 12.96 0.54
CA SER A 34 -7.01 11.74 -0.05
C SER A 34 -6.37 12.04 -1.40
N ARG A 35 -7.06 12.79 -2.25
CA ARG A 35 -6.54 13.21 -3.55
C ARG A 35 -5.29 14.07 -3.41
N ASP A 36 -5.32 15.05 -2.53
CA ASP A 36 -4.17 15.94 -2.31
C ASP A 36 -2.95 15.17 -1.81
N PHE A 37 -3.14 14.26 -0.87
CA PHE A 37 -2.08 13.40 -0.35
C PHE A 37 -1.45 12.55 -1.45
N LEU A 38 -2.26 11.87 -2.24
CA LEU A 38 -1.78 11.00 -3.32
C LEU A 38 -1.14 11.79 -4.46
N LYS A 39 -1.72 12.92 -4.82
CA LYS A 39 -1.16 13.81 -5.83
C LYS A 39 0.27 14.23 -5.46
N GLU A 40 0.48 14.61 -4.20
CA GLU A 40 1.81 14.94 -3.70
C GLU A 40 2.79 13.77 -3.79
N ARG A 41 2.32 12.52 -3.48
CA ARG A 41 3.15 11.32 -3.64
C ARG A 41 3.59 11.12 -5.08
N PHE A 42 2.67 11.29 -6.03
CA PHE A 42 2.99 11.17 -7.46
C PHE A 42 3.95 12.27 -7.93
N GLU A 43 3.70 13.51 -7.54
CA GLU A 43 4.53 14.66 -7.96
C GLU A 43 5.95 14.59 -7.40
N LYS A 44 6.10 14.17 -6.15
CA LYS A 44 7.41 14.03 -5.49
C LYS A 44 8.10 12.70 -5.78
N GLU A 45 7.41 11.77 -6.41
CA GLU A 45 7.93 10.43 -6.71
C GLU A 45 8.49 9.74 -5.45
N ASP A 46 7.84 9.95 -4.30
CA ASP A 46 8.26 9.40 -3.00
C ASP A 46 7.46 8.17 -2.57
N SER A 47 6.65 7.63 -3.47
CA SER A 47 6.01 6.33 -3.31
C SER A 47 5.86 5.64 -4.66
N VAL A 48 5.56 4.34 -4.63
CA VAL A 48 5.22 3.54 -5.81
C VAL A 48 3.87 2.89 -5.55
N ILE A 49 2.94 3.04 -6.49
CA ILE A 49 1.61 2.48 -6.39
C ILE A 49 1.39 1.55 -7.57
N PHE A 50 0.96 0.31 -7.28
CA PHE A 50 0.42 -0.59 -8.30
C PHE A 50 -1.09 -0.65 -8.16
N LEU A 51 -1.77 -0.52 -9.29
CA LEU A 51 -3.22 -0.49 -9.38
C LEU A 51 -3.72 -1.74 -10.13
N ALA A 52 -4.68 -2.43 -9.52
CA ALA A 52 -5.40 -3.52 -10.17
C ALA A 52 -6.72 -3.00 -10.72
N ILE A 53 -7.01 -3.30 -11.97
CA ILE A 53 -8.27 -2.94 -12.62
C ILE A 53 -8.93 -4.16 -13.25
N PHE A 54 -10.25 -4.11 -13.31
CA PHE A 54 -11.05 -5.00 -14.13
C PHE A 54 -11.68 -4.22 -15.26
N LYS A 55 -11.83 -4.87 -16.39
CA LYS A 55 -12.51 -4.33 -17.54
C LYS A 55 -13.87 -5.02 -17.66
N ASP A 56 -14.94 -4.26 -17.71
CA ASP A 56 -16.26 -4.79 -17.88
C ASP A 56 -16.56 -5.15 -19.36
N GLU A 57 -17.75 -5.70 -19.61
CA GLU A 57 -18.17 -6.12 -20.93
C GLU A 57 -18.23 -4.96 -21.95
N ASN A 58 -18.38 -3.73 -21.46
CA ASN A 58 -18.43 -2.52 -22.26
C ASN A 58 -17.06 -1.88 -22.45
N GLY A 59 -16.01 -2.51 -21.91
CA GLY A 59 -14.65 -1.99 -21.97
C GLY A 59 -14.33 -0.91 -20.95
N LYS A 60 -15.22 -0.64 -20.00
CA LYS A 60 -14.98 0.31 -18.92
C LYS A 60 -14.06 -0.29 -17.88
N HIS A 61 -13.02 0.45 -17.52
CA HIS A 61 -12.09 0.06 -16.49
C HIS A 61 -12.61 0.46 -15.10
N THR A 62 -12.51 -0.45 -14.14
CA THR A 62 -12.91 -0.20 -12.74
C THR A 62 -11.76 -0.62 -11.84
N GLY A 63 -11.39 0.26 -10.91
CA GLY A 63 -10.37 -0.04 -9.90
C GLY A 63 -10.83 -1.14 -8.95
N ALA A 64 -10.00 -2.14 -8.78
CA ALA A 64 -10.28 -3.29 -7.93
C ALA A 64 -9.47 -3.28 -6.64
N GLY A 65 -8.28 -2.71 -6.66
CA GLY A 65 -7.41 -2.65 -5.50
C GLY A 65 -6.09 -1.97 -5.83
N PHE A 66 -5.33 -1.68 -4.81
CA PHE A 66 -4.00 -1.07 -4.95
C PHE A 66 -3.05 -1.54 -3.86
N VAL A 67 -1.77 -1.40 -4.13
CA VAL A 67 -0.70 -1.53 -3.15
C VAL A 67 0.19 -0.29 -3.25
N GLN A 68 0.58 0.27 -2.12
CA GLN A 68 1.50 1.41 -2.06
C GLN A 68 2.77 1.04 -1.31
N LEU A 69 3.90 1.33 -1.92
CA LEU A 69 5.24 1.10 -1.37
C LEU A 69 5.91 2.43 -1.07
N TYR A 70 6.51 2.54 0.11
CA TYR A 70 7.37 3.66 0.46
C TYR A 70 8.82 3.23 0.45
N PRO A 71 9.75 4.05 -0.10
CA PRO A 71 11.16 3.73 -0.07
C PRO A 71 11.76 3.90 1.32
N SER A 72 12.67 3.03 1.67
CA SER A 72 13.50 3.15 2.85
C SER A 72 14.89 2.55 2.54
N PHE A 73 15.78 2.59 3.50
CA PHE A 73 17.16 2.12 3.33
C PHE A 73 17.65 1.41 4.59
N SER A 74 18.46 0.39 4.40
CA SER A 74 19.25 -0.21 5.47
C SER A 74 20.67 0.35 5.38
N SER A 75 21.08 1.14 6.39
CA SER A 75 22.44 1.68 6.43
C SER A 75 23.48 0.57 6.64
N VAL A 76 23.19 -0.37 7.53
CA VAL A 76 24.11 -1.49 7.81
C VAL A 76 24.37 -2.31 6.55
N SER A 77 23.35 -2.59 5.76
CA SER A 77 23.48 -3.36 4.52
C SER A 77 23.83 -2.52 3.30
N MET A 78 23.74 -1.19 3.42
CA MET A 78 23.90 -0.25 2.30
C MET A 78 22.97 -0.59 1.11
N GLN A 79 21.73 -0.96 1.44
CA GLN A 79 20.77 -1.41 0.44
C GLN A 79 19.41 -0.73 0.65
N ARG A 80 18.66 -0.66 -0.44
CA ARG A 80 17.26 -0.23 -0.43
C ARG A 80 16.37 -1.25 0.24
N LEU A 81 15.34 -0.75 0.94
CA LEU A 81 14.18 -1.51 1.40
C LEU A 81 12.94 -0.89 0.77
N TRP A 82 11.88 -1.68 0.61
CA TRP A 82 10.55 -1.15 0.35
C TRP A 82 9.62 -1.49 1.51
N ILE A 83 8.85 -0.50 1.94
CA ILE A 83 7.78 -0.69 2.93
C ILE A 83 6.47 -0.85 2.17
N LEU A 84 5.86 -2.02 2.23
CA LEU A 84 4.52 -2.24 1.73
C LEU A 84 3.57 -1.65 2.78
N ASN A 85 3.18 -0.39 2.58
CA ASN A 85 2.45 0.38 3.58
C ASN A 85 0.94 0.18 3.49
N ASP A 86 0.39 0.16 2.26
CA ASP A 86 -1.03 0.05 2.02
C ASP A 86 -1.30 -1.11 1.06
N LEU A 87 -2.28 -1.92 1.39
CA LEU A 87 -2.82 -2.98 0.52
C LEU A 87 -4.32 -3.01 0.72
N TYR A 88 -5.07 -2.76 -0.34
CA TYR A 88 -6.52 -2.74 -0.28
C TYR A 88 -7.13 -3.36 -1.52
N VAL A 89 -8.18 -4.14 -1.32
CA VAL A 89 -9.02 -4.70 -2.39
C VAL A 89 -10.46 -4.31 -2.10
N ASP A 90 -11.12 -3.68 -3.06
CA ASP A 90 -12.54 -3.33 -2.96
C ASP A 90 -13.36 -4.60 -2.69
N SER A 91 -14.35 -4.47 -1.81
CA SER A 91 -15.18 -5.60 -1.35
C SER A 91 -15.81 -6.41 -2.49
N LYS A 92 -16.10 -5.75 -3.62
CA LYS A 92 -16.67 -6.39 -4.82
C LYS A 92 -15.71 -7.37 -5.48
N TYR A 93 -14.41 -7.21 -5.28
CA TYR A 93 -13.37 -7.97 -5.98
C TYR A 93 -12.59 -8.89 -5.06
N ARG A 94 -12.97 -9.01 -3.78
CA ARG A 94 -12.34 -9.92 -2.83
C ARG A 94 -12.54 -11.37 -3.24
N LYS A 95 -11.63 -12.24 -2.78
CA LYS A 95 -11.62 -13.68 -3.09
C LYS A 95 -11.38 -13.99 -4.59
N ASN A 96 -10.82 -13.05 -5.34
CA ASN A 96 -10.45 -13.23 -6.75
C ASN A 96 -8.93 -13.18 -6.97
N GLY A 97 -8.15 -13.33 -5.90
CA GLY A 97 -6.68 -13.32 -5.98
C GLY A 97 -6.04 -11.96 -6.21
N VAL A 98 -6.79 -10.86 -6.08
CA VAL A 98 -6.29 -9.50 -6.34
C VAL A 98 -5.17 -9.12 -5.38
N ALA A 99 -5.36 -9.35 -4.08
CA ALA A 99 -4.35 -9.03 -3.07
C ALA A 99 -3.03 -9.76 -3.32
N LYS A 100 -3.10 -11.06 -3.58
CA LYS A 100 -1.91 -11.87 -3.89
C LYS A 100 -1.21 -11.36 -5.14
N ALA A 101 -1.95 -11.05 -6.20
CA ALA A 101 -1.38 -10.55 -7.44
C ALA A 101 -0.71 -9.18 -7.26
N LEU A 102 -1.29 -8.27 -6.45
CA LEU A 102 -0.68 -6.99 -6.09
C LEU A 102 0.62 -7.19 -5.30
N MET A 103 0.63 -8.12 -4.36
CA MET A 103 1.84 -8.43 -3.57
C MET A 103 2.94 -9.04 -4.43
N GLU A 104 2.61 -9.91 -5.38
CA GLU A 104 3.57 -10.46 -6.34
C GLU A 104 4.18 -9.33 -7.21
N LYS A 105 3.35 -8.38 -7.64
CA LYS A 105 3.82 -7.21 -8.39
C LYS A 105 4.80 -6.36 -7.57
N ALA A 106 4.49 -6.14 -6.30
CA ALA A 106 5.37 -5.42 -5.37
C ALA A 106 6.72 -6.16 -5.18
N LYS A 107 6.68 -7.48 -5.07
CA LYS A 107 7.87 -8.33 -4.99
C LYS A 107 8.73 -8.20 -6.25
N ASP A 108 8.12 -8.34 -7.43
CA ASP A 108 8.84 -8.22 -8.71
C ASP A 108 9.52 -6.87 -8.85
N TYR A 109 8.82 -5.80 -8.47
CA TYR A 109 9.38 -4.45 -8.46
C TYR A 109 10.56 -4.32 -7.48
N SER A 110 10.44 -4.92 -6.31
CA SER A 110 11.50 -4.91 -5.30
C SER A 110 12.76 -5.63 -5.79
N VAL A 111 12.60 -6.76 -6.48
CA VAL A 111 13.70 -7.48 -7.12
C VAL A 111 14.32 -6.61 -8.23
N LYS A 112 13.50 -6.03 -9.09
CA LYS A 112 13.96 -5.16 -10.19
C LYS A 112 14.77 -3.96 -9.69
N THR A 113 14.39 -3.39 -8.56
CA THR A 113 15.08 -2.24 -7.96
C THR A 113 16.20 -2.64 -6.99
N LYS A 114 16.54 -3.93 -6.92
CA LYS A 114 17.62 -4.47 -6.09
C LYS A 114 17.46 -4.19 -4.60
N ALA A 115 16.22 -4.19 -4.13
CA ALA A 115 15.96 -4.04 -2.70
C ALA A 115 16.38 -5.29 -1.93
N LYS A 116 16.86 -5.09 -0.71
CA LYS A 116 17.19 -6.18 0.21
C LYS A 116 15.93 -6.91 0.69
N GLU A 117 14.91 -6.15 1.03
CA GLU A 117 13.69 -6.67 1.67
C GLU A 117 12.47 -5.85 1.29
N LEU A 118 11.32 -6.51 1.35
CA LEU A 118 10.00 -5.92 1.52
C LEU A 118 9.58 -6.10 2.97
N VAL A 119 9.20 -5.02 3.64
CA VAL A 119 8.72 -5.08 5.02
C VAL A 119 7.28 -4.57 5.08
N LEU A 120 6.49 -5.12 5.99
CA LEU A 120 5.13 -4.68 6.24
C LEU A 120 4.78 -4.86 7.72
N GLN A 121 3.73 -4.15 8.13
CA GLN A 121 3.14 -4.30 9.46
C GLN A 121 1.67 -4.67 9.31
N THR A 122 1.16 -5.44 10.25
CA THR A 122 -0.26 -5.77 10.35
C THR A 122 -0.64 -5.89 11.81
N ALA A 123 -1.93 -5.70 12.11
CA ALA A 123 -2.45 -5.88 13.46
C ALA A 123 -2.26 -7.33 13.92
N VAL A 124 -1.95 -7.50 15.20
CA VAL A 124 -1.69 -8.83 15.79
C VAL A 124 -2.91 -9.77 15.73
N ASN A 125 -4.11 -9.22 15.56
CA ASN A 125 -5.35 -9.98 15.43
C ASN A 125 -5.89 -10.05 13.99
N ASN A 126 -5.15 -9.55 12.99
CA ASN A 126 -5.55 -9.66 11.60
C ASN A 126 -5.06 -10.99 11.01
N TYR A 127 -5.71 -12.07 11.42
CA TYR A 127 -5.33 -13.43 11.03
C TYR A 127 -5.43 -13.70 9.52
N PRO A 128 -6.47 -13.23 8.82
CA PRO A 128 -6.53 -13.43 7.36
C PRO A 128 -5.34 -12.80 6.62
N ALA A 129 -4.94 -11.59 7.01
CA ALA A 129 -3.79 -10.91 6.41
C ALA A 129 -2.48 -11.67 6.72
N GLN A 130 -2.30 -12.09 7.97
CA GLN A 130 -1.13 -12.88 8.37
C GLN A 130 -1.02 -14.17 7.57
N SER A 131 -2.12 -14.89 7.40
CA SER A 131 -2.16 -16.12 6.60
C SER A 131 -1.77 -15.87 5.14
N LEU A 132 -2.24 -14.76 4.55
CA LEU A 132 -1.88 -14.37 3.20
C LEU A 132 -0.37 -14.10 3.09
N TYR A 133 0.18 -13.29 3.98
CA TYR A 133 1.59 -12.93 3.96
C TYR A 133 2.50 -14.16 4.12
N GLU A 134 2.20 -15.00 5.09
CA GLU A 134 2.96 -16.22 5.34
C GLU A 134 2.88 -17.19 4.16
N SER A 135 1.71 -17.29 3.50
CA SER A 135 1.53 -18.14 2.31
C SER A 135 2.38 -17.69 1.12
N ILE A 136 2.72 -16.41 1.05
CA ILE A 136 3.57 -15.84 -0.01
C ILE A 136 5.06 -15.97 0.32
N GLY A 137 5.40 -16.21 1.59
CA GLY A 137 6.78 -16.39 2.04
C GLY A 137 7.31 -15.30 2.97
N TYR A 138 6.45 -14.38 3.42
CA TYR A 138 6.83 -13.43 4.46
C TYR A 138 7.02 -14.16 5.79
N LYS A 139 7.99 -13.69 6.56
CA LYS A 139 8.29 -14.25 7.87
C LYS A 139 8.06 -13.19 8.94
N LYS A 140 7.40 -13.59 10.02
CA LYS A 140 7.20 -12.72 11.16
C LYS A 140 8.52 -12.43 11.85
N THR A 141 8.81 -11.15 12.13
CA THR A 141 9.97 -10.72 12.88
C THR A 141 9.60 -10.65 14.37
N GLU A 142 10.32 -11.38 15.21
CA GLU A 142 10.03 -11.51 16.64
C GLU A 142 11.18 -11.07 17.54
N ASP A 143 12.33 -10.74 16.96
CA ASP A 143 13.59 -10.44 17.65
C ASP A 143 13.90 -8.95 17.78
N VAL A 144 12.97 -8.08 17.38
CA VAL A 144 13.11 -6.62 17.47
C VAL A 144 11.87 -6.00 18.08
N TYR A 145 12.08 -4.89 18.78
CA TYR A 145 10.99 -4.01 19.22
C TYR A 145 10.99 -2.74 18.40
N GLU A 146 9.81 -2.23 18.14
CA GLU A 146 9.61 -0.90 17.57
C GLU A 146 9.23 0.06 18.67
N TYR A 147 9.89 1.23 18.71
CA TYR A 147 9.56 2.32 19.64
C TYR A 147 9.00 3.49 18.86
N THR A 148 7.90 4.04 19.32
CA THR A 148 7.26 5.21 18.72
C THR A 148 7.24 6.37 19.72
N PHE A 149 7.73 7.53 19.27
CA PHE A 149 7.57 8.78 20.01
C PHE A 149 6.49 9.60 19.28
N SER A 150 5.33 9.80 19.96
CA SER A 150 4.23 10.57 19.36
C SER A 150 4.51 12.08 19.45
N LEU A 151 4.40 12.77 18.32
CA LEU A 151 4.57 14.22 18.23
C LEU A 151 3.25 15.00 18.28
N LYS A 152 2.14 14.31 18.43
CA LYS A 152 0.80 14.92 18.43
C LYS A 152 0.65 16.02 19.48
N GLN A 153 1.20 15.84 20.69
CA GLN A 153 1.16 16.82 21.78
C GLN A 153 2.00 18.05 21.47
N GLU A 154 3.11 17.92 20.76
CA GLU A 154 3.98 19.04 20.36
C GLU A 154 3.25 20.01 19.45
N TYR A 155 2.47 19.52 18.49
CA TYR A 155 1.72 20.35 17.56
C TYR A 155 0.49 21.01 18.19
N SER A 156 -0.13 20.40 19.19
CA SER A 156 -1.29 20.95 19.90
C SER A 156 -0.95 22.12 20.82
N GLN A 157 0.31 22.24 21.27
CA GLN A 157 0.80 23.33 22.11
C GLN A 157 1.05 24.63 21.34
N ASN A 158 1.10 24.58 20.01
CA ASN A 158 1.39 25.70 19.10
C ASN A 158 0.14 26.33 18.47
N LYS A 159 -1.03 26.02 18.97
CA LYS A 159 -2.30 26.61 18.50
C LYS A 159 -2.70 27.82 19.32
#